data_d8ef4d015aac8a61954ea16f402123ae
#
_entry.id   d8ef4d015aac8a61954ea16f402123ae
#
_cell.length_a   1.000
_cell.length_b   1.000
_cell.length_c   1.000
_cell.angle_alpha   90.00
_cell.angle_beta   90.00
_cell.angle_gamma   90.00
#
_symmetry.space_group_name_H-M   'P 1'
#
loop_
_entity.id
_entity.type
_entity.pdbx_description
1 polymer ?
#
loop_
_entity_poly.entity_id
_entity_poly.type
_entity_poly.pdbx_seq_one_letter_code
_entity_poly.pdbx_strand_id
1 'polypeptide(L)'
;MRSEPAERFLVEWHRIVAERDVAALAAVLAPDVTLGAPPYWSKLAGRELVQHLLGLIVHTIEGFTYHREWAQGRELALEFRGRVGETELQGIDLITLDAEGRIQNLDVLMRPVNGIVALRERIAPRMADYLAQRSAAPAR
;
A
#
# COMPACT_ATOMS: atom_id res chain seq x y z
N MET A 1 -3.49 17.78 14.20
CA MET A 1 -2.06 18.12 14.22
C MET A 1 -1.23 16.86 14.08
N ARG A 2 -0.21 16.89 13.27
CA ARG A 2 0.66 15.73 13.04
C ARG A 2 1.55 15.46 14.25
N SER A 3 1.74 14.18 14.57
CA SER A 3 2.75 13.79 15.55
C SER A 3 4.14 13.85 14.90
N GLU A 4 5.19 13.89 15.73
CA GLU A 4 6.55 13.86 15.20
C GLU A 4 6.86 12.56 14.43
N PRO A 5 6.45 11.37 14.92
CA PRO A 5 6.60 10.15 14.11
C PRO A 5 5.85 10.21 12.77
N ALA A 6 4.67 10.85 12.73
CA ALA A 6 3.92 11.01 11.48
C ALA A 6 4.66 11.92 10.50
N GLU A 7 5.29 12.99 10.97
CA GLU A 7 6.10 13.86 10.12
C GLU A 7 7.25 13.09 9.47
N ARG A 8 7.99 12.31 10.27
CA ARG A 8 9.10 11.50 9.74
C ARG A 8 8.61 10.44 8.77
N PHE A 9 7.50 9.78 9.10
CA PHE A 9 6.90 8.78 8.23
C PHE A 9 6.55 9.37 6.87
N LEU A 10 5.90 10.53 6.84
CA LEU A 10 5.45 11.14 5.59
C LEU A 10 6.61 11.48 4.66
N VAL A 11 7.70 12.00 5.19
CA VAL A 11 8.89 12.31 4.38
C VAL A 11 9.40 11.04 3.71
N GLU A 12 9.57 9.96 4.48
CA GLU A 12 10.08 8.69 3.95
C GLU A 12 9.08 8.02 3.01
N TRP A 13 7.78 8.05 3.36
CA TRP A 13 6.74 7.45 2.53
C TRP A 13 6.64 8.09 1.15
N HIS A 14 6.65 9.42 1.11
CA HIS A 14 6.62 10.13 -0.17
C HIS A 14 7.84 9.78 -1.02
N ARG A 15 9.01 9.66 -0.42
CA ARG A 15 10.23 9.25 -1.11
C ARG A 15 10.09 7.83 -1.66
N ILE A 16 9.68 6.88 -0.82
CA ILE A 16 9.53 5.46 -1.21
C ILE A 16 8.59 5.33 -2.41
N VAL A 17 7.44 5.99 -2.34
CA VAL A 17 6.44 5.90 -3.41
C VAL A 17 6.95 6.57 -4.69
N ALA A 18 7.57 7.74 -4.59
CA ALA A 18 8.09 8.44 -5.76
C ALA A 18 9.21 7.67 -6.46
N GLU A 19 10.07 7.02 -5.69
CA GLU A 19 11.20 6.25 -6.22
C GLU A 19 10.87 4.78 -6.47
N ARG A 20 9.67 4.34 -6.07
CA ARG A 20 9.25 2.94 -6.14
C ARG A 20 10.23 2.01 -5.44
N ASP A 21 10.69 2.45 -4.27
CA ASP A 21 11.71 1.74 -3.48
C ASP A 21 11.06 0.66 -2.63
N VAL A 22 10.77 -0.49 -3.24
CA VAL A 22 10.07 -1.59 -2.59
C VAL A 22 10.86 -2.14 -1.39
N ALA A 23 12.19 -2.18 -1.51
CA ALA A 23 13.04 -2.68 -0.42
C ALA A 23 12.90 -1.82 0.85
N ALA A 24 12.74 -0.51 0.70
CA ALA A 24 12.61 0.39 1.83
C ALA A 24 11.27 0.26 2.56
N LEU A 25 10.26 -0.35 1.94
CA LEU A 25 8.96 -0.58 2.59
C LEU A 25 9.09 -1.35 3.90
N ALA A 26 10.01 -2.30 3.97
CA ALA A 26 10.19 -3.13 5.17
C ALA A 26 10.40 -2.28 6.44
N ALA A 27 11.12 -1.17 6.32
CA ALA A 27 11.45 -0.30 7.47
C ALA A 27 10.25 0.52 7.96
N VAL A 28 9.25 0.75 7.11
CA VAL A 28 8.09 1.58 7.45
C VAL A 28 6.83 0.76 7.75
N LEU A 29 6.93 -0.57 7.70
CA LEU A 29 5.82 -1.48 8.01
C LEU A 29 6.07 -2.15 9.36
N ALA A 30 5.06 -2.14 10.25
CA ALA A 30 5.13 -2.91 11.49
C ALA A 30 5.17 -4.41 11.16
N PRO A 31 5.80 -5.25 12.02
CA PRO A 31 5.88 -6.70 11.73
C PRO A 31 4.52 -7.36 11.54
N ASP A 32 3.51 -6.90 12.27
CA ASP A 32 2.14 -7.42 12.26
C ASP A 32 1.17 -6.52 11.49
N VAL A 33 1.68 -5.74 10.55
CA VAL A 33 0.89 -4.82 9.73
C VAL A 33 -0.27 -5.53 9.04
N THR A 34 -1.40 -4.83 8.92
CA THR A 34 -2.55 -5.29 8.14
C THR A 34 -2.84 -4.36 6.98
N LEU A 35 -3.31 -4.92 5.88
CA LEU A 35 -3.64 -4.18 4.67
C LEU A 35 -5.02 -4.59 4.16
N GLY A 36 -5.92 -3.61 4.08
CA GLY A 36 -7.21 -3.78 3.40
C GLY A 36 -7.12 -3.21 2.00
N ALA A 37 -7.24 -4.04 0.98
CA ALA A 37 -7.16 -3.62 -0.42
C ALA A 37 -8.46 -3.93 -1.15
N PRO A 38 -8.95 -3.02 -2.02
CA PRO A 38 -10.14 -3.30 -2.81
C PRO A 38 -9.86 -4.44 -3.80
N PRO A 39 -10.85 -5.23 -4.16
CA PRO A 39 -12.25 -5.18 -3.74
C PRO A 39 -12.55 -6.06 -2.53
N TYR A 40 -11.53 -6.54 -1.83
CA TYR A 40 -11.69 -7.54 -0.77
C TYR A 40 -12.05 -6.90 0.56
N TRP A 41 -12.90 -7.58 1.35
CA TRP A 41 -13.20 -7.19 2.71
C TRP A 41 -12.12 -7.67 3.68
N SER A 42 -11.65 -8.92 3.51
CA SER A 42 -10.64 -9.50 4.38
C SER A 42 -9.28 -8.84 4.17
N LYS A 43 -8.57 -8.60 5.25
CA LYS A 43 -7.26 -7.96 5.20
C LYS A 43 -6.14 -8.98 5.09
N LEU A 44 -5.06 -8.57 4.43
CA LEU A 44 -3.80 -9.30 4.47
C LEU A 44 -3.04 -8.91 5.73
N ALA A 45 -2.28 -9.83 6.29
CA ALA A 45 -1.52 -9.60 7.52
C ALA A 45 -0.07 -10.06 7.35
N GLY A 46 0.84 -9.32 8.00
CA GLY A 46 2.24 -9.62 8.03
C GLY A 46 3.07 -8.79 7.06
N ARG A 47 4.23 -8.35 7.54
CA ARG A 47 5.10 -7.43 6.79
C ARG A 47 5.50 -7.94 5.42
N GLU A 48 5.90 -9.20 5.33
CA GLU A 48 6.41 -9.76 4.07
C GLU A 48 5.35 -9.75 2.98
N LEU A 49 4.15 -10.24 3.31
CA LEU A 49 3.04 -10.31 2.36
C LEU A 49 2.56 -8.91 1.95
N VAL A 50 2.42 -8.01 2.92
CA VAL A 50 1.98 -6.64 2.67
C VAL A 50 3.01 -5.89 1.83
N GLN A 51 4.30 -6.06 2.12
CA GLN A 51 5.36 -5.44 1.33
C GLN A 51 5.32 -5.91 -0.12
N HIS A 52 5.09 -7.19 -0.35
CA HIS A 52 5.03 -7.73 -1.70
C HIS A 52 3.85 -7.12 -2.48
N LEU A 53 2.66 -7.09 -1.87
CA LEU A 53 1.48 -6.53 -2.53
C LEU A 53 1.64 -5.03 -2.80
N LEU A 54 2.14 -4.26 -1.84
CA LEU A 54 2.40 -2.83 -2.04
C LEU A 54 3.40 -2.60 -3.18
N GLY A 55 4.43 -3.45 -3.27
CA GLY A 55 5.39 -3.40 -4.36
C GLY A 55 4.74 -3.60 -5.72
N LEU A 56 3.83 -4.57 -5.83
CA LEU A 56 3.07 -4.79 -7.06
C LEU A 56 2.20 -3.58 -7.41
N ILE A 57 1.55 -3.00 -6.41
CA ILE A 57 0.67 -1.84 -6.61
C ILE A 57 1.46 -0.64 -7.14
N VAL A 58 2.58 -0.29 -6.52
CA VAL A 58 3.34 0.90 -6.93
C VAL A 58 3.97 0.72 -8.32
N HIS A 59 4.25 -0.51 -8.74
CA HIS A 59 4.76 -0.78 -10.07
C HIS A 59 3.66 -0.93 -11.13
N THR A 60 2.42 -1.16 -10.71
CA THR A 60 1.30 -1.35 -11.64
C THR A 60 0.56 -0.05 -11.95
N ILE A 61 0.37 0.80 -10.95
CA ILE A 61 -0.30 2.09 -11.15
C ILE A 61 0.68 3.08 -11.79
N GLU A 62 0.35 3.52 -12.99
CA GLU A 62 1.13 4.51 -13.72
C GLU A 62 0.76 5.92 -13.27
N GLY A 63 1.74 6.81 -13.22
CA GLY A 63 1.51 8.21 -12.87
C GLY A 63 0.98 8.40 -11.45
N PHE A 64 1.33 7.51 -10.54
CA PHE A 64 0.89 7.56 -9.16
C PHE A 64 1.37 8.86 -8.50
N THR A 65 0.43 9.67 -8.01
CA THR A 65 0.72 10.97 -7.42
C THR A 65 -0.21 11.21 -6.24
N TYR A 66 0.35 11.65 -5.12
CA TYR A 66 -0.45 12.12 -3.99
C TYR A 66 -0.85 13.58 -4.21
N HIS A 67 -2.08 13.92 -3.82
CA HIS A 67 -2.64 15.26 -3.98
C HIS A 67 -2.96 15.90 -2.63
N ARG A 68 -3.99 15.40 -1.95
CA ARG A 68 -4.42 15.95 -0.67
C ARG A 68 -4.01 15.03 0.47
N GLU A 69 -3.72 15.64 1.61
CA GLU A 69 -3.17 14.91 2.73
C GLU A 69 -3.72 15.46 4.04
N TRP A 70 -4.19 14.59 4.91
CA TRP A 70 -4.71 14.94 6.22
C TRP A 70 -4.02 14.09 7.27
N ALA A 71 -3.74 14.69 8.42
CA ALA A 71 -3.10 13.97 9.50
C ALA A 71 -3.61 14.47 10.84
N GLN A 72 -3.90 13.53 11.74
CA GLN A 72 -4.25 13.81 13.12
C GLN A 72 -3.60 12.76 14.00
N GLY A 73 -2.61 13.16 14.80
CA GLY A 73 -1.85 12.23 15.60
C GLY A 73 -1.15 11.19 14.73
N ARG A 74 -1.49 9.93 14.93
CA ARG A 74 -0.95 8.81 14.15
C ARG A 74 -1.87 8.32 13.05
N GLU A 75 -2.95 9.05 12.79
CA GLU A 75 -3.90 8.72 11.72
C GLU A 75 -3.67 9.62 10.52
N LEU A 76 -3.55 9.02 9.36
CA LEU A 76 -3.27 9.74 8.13
C LEU A 76 -4.26 9.35 7.03
N ALA A 77 -4.59 10.30 6.18
CA ALA A 77 -5.37 10.05 4.96
C ALA A 77 -4.65 10.74 3.80
N LEU A 78 -4.24 9.96 2.81
CA LEU A 78 -3.47 10.45 1.66
C LEU A 78 -4.23 10.15 0.39
N GLU A 79 -4.70 11.19 -0.30
CA GLU A 79 -5.39 11.02 -1.58
C GLU A 79 -4.39 10.82 -2.70
N PHE A 80 -4.59 9.78 -3.51
CA PHE A 80 -3.75 9.52 -4.67
C PHE A 80 -4.55 9.45 -5.95
N ARG A 81 -3.87 9.64 -7.06
CA ARG A 81 -4.40 9.48 -8.42
C ARG A 81 -3.37 8.75 -9.26
N GLY A 82 -3.86 8.06 -10.28
CA GLY A 82 -3.04 7.35 -11.22
C GLY A 82 -3.89 6.68 -12.27
N ARG A 83 -3.30 5.77 -13.01
CA ARG A 83 -4.02 5.01 -14.02
C ARG A 83 -3.44 3.61 -14.17
N VAL A 84 -4.27 2.71 -14.70
CA VAL A 84 -3.84 1.38 -15.14
C VAL A 84 -4.20 1.29 -16.61
N GLY A 85 -3.18 1.36 -17.48
CA GLY A 85 -3.42 1.53 -18.90
C GLY A 85 -4.13 2.87 -19.16
N GLU A 86 -5.31 2.81 -19.78
CA GLU A 86 -6.11 4.01 -20.05
C GLU A 86 -7.17 4.28 -18.97
N THR A 87 -7.28 3.42 -17.96
CA THR A 87 -8.28 3.55 -16.91
C THR A 87 -7.73 4.40 -15.77
N GLU A 88 -8.29 5.58 -15.57
CA GLU A 88 -7.90 6.45 -14.46
C GLU A 88 -8.52 5.97 -13.16
N LEU A 89 -7.80 6.19 -12.06
CA LEU A 89 -8.29 5.87 -10.73
C LEU A 89 -7.87 6.91 -9.71
N GLN A 90 -8.63 6.96 -8.65
CA GLN A 90 -8.41 7.83 -7.51
C GLN A 90 -8.68 7.03 -6.25
N GLY A 91 -7.88 7.23 -5.23
CA GLY A 91 -8.10 6.55 -3.97
C GLY A 91 -7.59 7.33 -2.78
N ILE A 92 -7.78 6.74 -1.61
CA ILE A 92 -7.28 7.27 -0.35
C ILE A 92 -6.62 6.13 0.39
N ASP A 93 -5.39 6.37 0.82
CA ASP A 93 -4.70 5.50 1.77
C ASP A 93 -5.07 5.98 3.19
N LEU A 94 -5.78 5.16 3.94
CA LEU A 94 -6.05 5.41 5.35
C LEU A 94 -5.01 4.66 6.16
N ILE A 95 -4.14 5.38 6.85
CA ILE A 95 -2.97 4.82 7.52
C ILE A 95 -3.06 5.07 9.02
N THR A 96 -2.86 4.01 9.81
CA THR A 96 -2.65 4.12 11.24
C THR A 96 -1.22 3.73 11.54
N LEU A 97 -0.48 4.61 12.19
CA LEU A 97 0.91 4.35 12.58
C LEU A 97 0.96 3.77 14.00
N ASP A 98 1.96 2.93 14.25
CA ASP A 98 2.27 2.47 15.61
C ASP A 98 3.06 3.54 16.36
N ALA A 99 3.45 3.24 17.61
CA ALA A 99 4.17 4.19 18.45
C ALA A 99 5.56 4.55 17.89
N GLU A 100 6.14 3.68 17.06
CA GLU A 100 7.43 3.90 16.43
C GLU A 100 7.34 4.61 15.08
N GLY A 101 6.11 4.94 14.64
CA GLY A 101 5.90 5.62 13.37
C GLY A 101 5.90 4.71 12.15
N ARG A 102 5.67 3.40 12.33
CA ARG A 102 5.53 2.43 11.24
C ARG A 102 4.06 2.17 10.99
N ILE A 103 3.72 1.77 9.77
CA ILE A 103 2.33 1.43 9.42
C ILE A 103 1.87 0.20 10.21
N GLN A 104 0.87 0.38 11.05
CA GLN A 104 0.19 -0.71 11.75
C GLN A 104 -0.97 -1.23 10.91
N ASN A 105 -1.72 -0.35 10.27
CA ASN A 105 -2.82 -0.70 9.38
C ASN A 105 -2.89 0.29 8.22
N LEU A 106 -3.15 -0.22 7.03
CA LEU A 106 -3.38 0.56 5.82
C LEU A 106 -4.64 0.03 5.15
N ASP A 107 -5.64 0.90 5.01
CA ASP A 107 -6.84 0.59 4.22
C ASP A 107 -6.83 1.45 2.97
N VAL A 108 -7.00 0.81 1.81
CA VAL A 108 -7.06 1.50 0.53
C VAL A 108 -8.50 1.55 0.05
N LEU A 109 -9.03 2.75 -0.13
CA LEU A 109 -10.33 2.98 -0.73
C LEU A 109 -10.12 3.56 -2.13
N MET A 110 -10.86 3.09 -3.11
CA MET A 110 -10.56 3.44 -4.50
C MET A 110 -11.83 3.54 -5.36
N ARG A 111 -11.76 4.42 -6.35
CA ARG A 111 -12.78 4.58 -7.40
C ARG A 111 -12.10 4.77 -8.75
N PRO A 112 -12.80 4.54 -9.89
CA PRO A 112 -14.11 3.89 -10.06
C PRO A 112 -13.99 2.36 -10.04
N VAL A 113 -15.12 1.67 -10.12
CA VAL A 113 -15.14 0.21 -10.10
C VAL A 113 -14.28 -0.38 -11.22
N ASN A 114 -14.35 0.17 -12.43
CA ASN A 114 -13.52 -0.34 -13.55
C ASN A 114 -12.02 -0.13 -13.32
N GLY A 115 -11.62 0.90 -12.56
CA GLY A 115 -10.23 1.07 -12.15
C GLY A 115 -9.77 -0.01 -11.19
N ILE A 116 -10.64 -0.38 -10.23
CA ILE A 116 -10.37 -1.45 -9.29
C ILE A 116 -10.22 -2.79 -10.05
N VAL A 117 -11.13 -3.06 -10.99
CA VAL A 117 -11.07 -4.28 -11.80
C VAL A 117 -9.80 -4.34 -12.63
N ALA A 118 -9.43 -3.23 -13.29
CA ALA A 118 -8.22 -3.16 -14.11
C ALA A 118 -6.97 -3.44 -13.27
N LEU A 119 -6.90 -2.86 -12.08
CA LEU A 119 -5.78 -3.08 -11.18
C LEU A 119 -5.71 -4.53 -10.72
N ARG A 120 -6.84 -5.09 -10.28
CA ARG A 120 -6.92 -6.48 -9.83
C ARG A 120 -6.50 -7.45 -10.93
N GLU A 121 -6.95 -7.25 -12.15
CA GLU A 121 -6.62 -8.13 -13.27
C GLU A 121 -5.11 -8.19 -13.53
N ARG A 122 -4.39 -7.12 -13.26
CA ARG A 122 -2.93 -7.11 -13.41
C ARG A 122 -2.18 -7.68 -12.22
N ILE A 123 -2.73 -7.51 -11.02
CA ILE A 123 -2.07 -7.92 -9.78
C ILE A 123 -2.37 -9.37 -9.42
N ALA A 124 -3.61 -9.82 -9.60
CA ALA A 124 -4.03 -11.14 -9.13
C ALA A 124 -3.17 -12.30 -9.64
N PRO A 125 -2.78 -12.38 -10.93
CA PRO A 125 -1.92 -13.46 -11.39
C PRO A 125 -0.55 -13.45 -10.72
N ARG A 126 0.02 -12.27 -10.48
CA ARG A 126 1.32 -12.12 -9.83
C ARG A 126 1.25 -12.50 -8.36
N MET A 127 0.16 -12.15 -7.68
CA MET A 127 -0.06 -12.58 -6.30
C MET A 127 -0.25 -14.08 -6.20
N ALA A 128 -0.98 -14.68 -7.14
CA ALA A 128 -1.16 -16.13 -7.20
C ALA A 128 0.18 -16.84 -7.37
N ASP A 129 1.04 -16.36 -8.27
CA ASP A 129 2.38 -16.91 -8.47
C ASP A 129 3.24 -16.78 -7.21
N TYR A 130 3.20 -15.62 -6.57
CA TYR A 130 3.94 -15.39 -5.33
C TYR A 130 3.50 -16.35 -4.22
N LEU A 131 2.19 -16.50 -4.02
CA LEU A 131 1.64 -17.39 -3.00
C LEU A 131 1.96 -18.87 -3.32
N ALA A 132 1.93 -19.26 -4.59
CA ALA A 132 2.29 -20.61 -5.01
C ALA A 132 3.77 -20.89 -4.73
N GLN A 133 4.66 -19.95 -5.00
CA GLN A 133 6.09 -20.08 -4.70
C GLN A 133 6.35 -20.23 -3.20
N ARG A 134 5.63 -19.47 -2.38
CA ARG A 134 5.75 -19.58 -0.91
C ARG A 134 5.28 -20.94 -0.43
N SER A 135 4.18 -21.46 -0.96
CA SER A 135 3.64 -22.78 -0.59
C SER A 135 4.56 -23.91 -1.03
N ALA A 136 5.29 -23.74 -2.14
CA ALA A 136 6.22 -24.73 -2.67
C ALA A 136 7.60 -24.67 -2.01
N ALA A 137 7.89 -23.62 -1.23
CA ALA A 137 9.17 -23.50 -0.56
C ALA A 137 9.37 -24.62 0.45
N PRO A 138 10.60 -25.18 0.56
CA PRO A 138 10.87 -26.22 1.56
C PRO A 138 10.61 -25.71 2.97
N ALA A 139 10.06 -26.57 3.82
CA ALA A 139 9.90 -26.29 5.24
C ALA A 139 11.28 -26.09 5.87
N ARG A 140 11.42 -25.09 6.71
CA ARG A 140 12.67 -24.79 7.44
C ARG A 140 12.52 -25.08 8.92
#